data_3c422b3afaeed800f716035bda86cec3
#
_entry.id   3c422b3afaeed800f716035bda86cec3
#
_cell.length_a   1.000
_cell.length_b   1.000
_cell.length_c   1.000
_cell.angle_alpha   90.00
_cell.angle_beta   90.00
_cell.angle_gamma   90.00
#
_symmetry.space_group_name_H-M   'P 1'
#
loop_
_entity.id
_entity.type
_entity.pdbx_description
1 polymer ?
#
loop_
_entity_poly.entity_id
_entity_poly.type
_entity_poly.pdbx_seq_one_letter_code
_entity_poly.pdbx_strand_id
1 'polypeptide(L)'
;MEILREYISSVLKSSSILVPSPPSVKERLRELSYIKMQRLDPFNIDSLQESLDSDISSLFNYVTETYEGKNCVEYLKTLKEEIVPIILHHKFYFNCPRPSQLAAVYGLSFDYDRLSSAQTPSYPSGHATQAYYIAEKLSRIYPKSRRKFFLIAEMIAQSRVDRGVHFPSDIIAGKILAEKLLSINF
;
A
#
# COMPACT_ATOMS: atom_id res chain seq x y z
N MET A 1 -20.37 -1.96 12.92
CA MET A 1 -20.52 -1.16 11.68
C MET A 1 -20.84 0.32 11.96
N GLU A 2 -21.63 0.64 12.99
CA GLU A 2 -21.99 2.01 13.35
C GLU A 2 -20.79 2.80 13.90
N ILE A 3 -20.02 2.22 14.81
CA ILE A 3 -18.79 2.79 15.38
C ILE A 3 -17.76 3.14 14.27
N LEU A 4 -17.63 2.27 13.26
CA LEU A 4 -16.73 2.51 12.12
C LEU A 4 -17.21 3.68 11.25
N ARG A 5 -18.54 3.82 11.05
CA ARG A 5 -19.13 4.96 10.33
C ARG A 5 -18.95 6.27 11.08
N GLU A 6 -19.14 6.27 12.39
CA GLU A 6 -18.94 7.45 13.24
C GLU A 6 -17.47 7.86 13.27
N TYR A 7 -16.56 6.88 13.35
CA TYR A 7 -15.13 7.13 13.33
C TYR A 7 -14.66 7.65 11.96
N ILE A 8 -15.04 7.02 10.86
CA ILE A 8 -14.76 7.51 9.50
C ILE A 8 -15.33 8.92 9.33
N SER A 9 -16.55 9.17 9.82
CA SER A 9 -17.15 10.50 9.82
C SER A 9 -16.35 11.49 10.66
N SER A 10 -15.79 11.09 11.81
CA SER A 10 -14.96 11.95 12.65
C SER A 10 -13.60 12.27 12.02
N VAL A 11 -12.94 11.28 11.41
CA VAL A 11 -11.67 11.46 10.68
C VAL A 11 -11.89 12.33 9.43
N LEU A 12 -12.97 12.10 8.70
CA LEU A 12 -13.32 12.90 7.53
C LEU A 12 -13.77 14.33 7.91
N LYS A 13 -14.47 14.50 9.04
CA LYS A 13 -14.85 15.82 9.56
C LYS A 13 -13.68 16.63 10.10
N SER A 14 -12.65 15.97 10.64
CA SER A 14 -11.46 16.68 11.16
C SER A 14 -10.55 17.21 10.06
N SER A 15 -10.83 16.94 8.77
CA SER A 15 -9.99 17.32 7.61
C SER A 15 -8.48 17.01 7.81
N SER A 16 -8.15 16.11 8.71
CA SER A 16 -6.76 15.82 9.05
C SER A 16 -6.13 14.96 7.96
N ILE A 17 -5.31 15.58 7.15
CA ILE A 17 -4.42 14.87 6.26
C ILE A 17 -3.28 14.29 7.09
N LEU A 18 -3.22 12.95 7.13
CA LEU A 18 -2.29 12.22 8.01
C LEU A 18 -0.91 11.98 7.39
N VAL A 19 -0.76 12.28 6.11
CA VAL A 19 0.50 12.07 5.38
C VAL A 19 1.05 13.38 4.84
N PRO A 20 2.38 13.49 4.60
CA PRO A 20 2.98 14.65 3.96
C PRO A 20 2.36 14.93 2.59
N SER A 21 2.53 16.15 2.10
CA SER A 21 2.22 16.46 0.70
C SER A 21 3.05 15.59 -0.25
N PRO A 22 2.50 15.18 -1.40
CA PRO A 22 3.25 14.41 -2.38
C PRO A 22 4.45 15.22 -2.90
N PRO A 23 5.53 14.54 -3.35
CA PRO A 23 6.67 15.20 -3.96
C PRO A 23 6.27 16.03 -5.18
N SER A 24 7.10 17.03 -5.49
CA SER A 24 6.95 17.85 -6.70
C SER A 24 7.00 16.99 -7.98
N VAL A 25 6.46 17.51 -9.07
CA VAL A 25 6.52 16.84 -10.38
C VAL A 25 7.97 16.53 -10.77
N LYS A 26 8.91 17.43 -10.49
CA LYS A 26 10.34 17.21 -10.79
C LYS A 26 10.92 16.01 -10.03
N GLU A 27 10.55 15.84 -8.78
CA GLU A 27 10.97 14.68 -7.95
C GLU A 27 10.33 13.40 -8.46
N ARG A 28 9.04 13.43 -8.78
CA ARG A 28 8.33 12.27 -9.35
C ARG A 28 8.87 11.84 -10.72
N LEU A 29 9.36 12.77 -11.55
CA LEU A 29 10.05 12.43 -12.79
C LEU A 29 11.40 11.73 -12.54
N ARG A 30 12.10 12.06 -11.45
CA ARG A 30 13.30 11.32 -11.03
C ARG A 30 12.94 9.90 -10.55
N GLU A 31 11.88 9.77 -9.74
CA GLU A 31 11.36 8.46 -9.34
C GLU A 31 10.91 7.62 -10.55
N LEU A 32 10.31 8.24 -11.56
CA LEU A 32 9.94 7.57 -12.81
C LEU A 32 11.16 6.96 -13.51
N SER A 33 12.27 7.70 -13.55
CA SER A 33 13.54 7.22 -14.12
C SER A 33 14.08 6.02 -13.32
N TYR A 34 14.00 6.08 -11.99
CA TYR A 34 14.37 4.96 -11.12
C TYR A 34 13.53 3.70 -11.42
N ILE A 35 12.20 3.83 -11.49
CA ILE A 35 11.29 2.72 -11.79
C ILE A 35 11.65 2.09 -13.15
N LYS A 36 11.90 2.92 -14.17
CA LYS A 36 12.32 2.42 -15.49
C LYS A 36 13.58 1.57 -15.41
N MET A 37 14.58 1.99 -14.65
CA MET A 37 15.83 1.24 -14.48
C MET A 37 15.59 -0.12 -13.79
N GLN A 38 14.75 -0.16 -12.76
CA GLN A 38 14.42 -1.39 -12.06
C GLN A 38 13.69 -2.40 -12.96
N ARG A 39 12.79 -1.93 -13.82
CA ARG A 39 12.02 -2.79 -14.74
C ARG A 39 12.84 -3.32 -15.93
N LEU A 40 14.02 -2.80 -16.17
CA LEU A 40 14.95 -3.36 -17.18
C LEU A 40 15.66 -4.62 -16.70
N ASP A 41 15.56 -4.96 -15.41
CA ASP A 41 16.10 -6.20 -14.87
C ASP A 41 15.10 -7.35 -15.10
N PRO A 42 15.40 -8.30 -16.02
CA PRO A 42 14.49 -9.40 -16.36
C PRO A 42 14.26 -10.40 -15.20
N PHE A 43 15.06 -10.34 -14.14
CA PHE A 43 14.90 -11.19 -12.94
C PHE A 43 13.93 -10.59 -11.91
N ASN A 44 13.40 -9.42 -12.15
CA ASN A 44 12.57 -8.69 -11.17
C ASN A 44 11.06 -8.96 -11.28
N ILE A 45 10.63 -9.82 -12.20
CA ILE A 45 9.21 -10.17 -12.38
C ILE A 45 9.00 -11.64 -11.99
N ASP A 46 8.61 -11.86 -10.75
CA ASP A 46 8.33 -13.19 -10.20
C ASP A 46 6.81 -13.47 -10.19
N SER A 47 6.43 -14.72 -10.43
CA SER A 47 5.05 -15.24 -10.30
C SER A 47 4.43 -14.96 -8.92
N LEU A 48 5.26 -14.78 -7.91
CA LEU A 48 4.86 -14.34 -6.58
C LEU A 48 4.18 -12.96 -6.60
N GLN A 49 4.59 -12.06 -7.49
CA GLN A 49 4.03 -10.69 -7.58
C GLN A 49 2.57 -10.67 -8.03
N GLU A 50 2.13 -11.63 -8.83
CA GLU A 50 0.72 -11.75 -9.23
C GLU A 50 -0.18 -12.11 -8.05
N SER A 51 0.26 -13.03 -7.19
CA SER A 51 -0.47 -13.40 -5.98
C SER A 51 -0.55 -12.26 -4.97
N LEU A 52 0.48 -11.42 -4.88
CA LEU A 52 0.53 -10.25 -3.99
C LEU A 52 -0.43 -9.11 -4.40
N ASP A 53 -0.84 -9.05 -5.66
CA ASP A 53 -1.83 -8.06 -6.12
C ASP A 53 -3.27 -8.50 -5.84
N SER A 54 -3.55 -9.78 -6.04
CA SER A 54 -4.90 -10.33 -5.92
C SER A 54 -5.32 -10.52 -4.47
N ASP A 55 -4.41 -10.95 -3.60
CA ASP A 55 -4.71 -11.16 -2.17
C ASP A 55 -3.53 -10.84 -1.24
N ILE A 56 -3.54 -9.60 -0.75
CA ILE A 56 -2.58 -9.12 0.26
C ILE A 56 -2.56 -10.02 1.51
N SER A 57 -3.66 -10.70 1.82
CA SER A 57 -3.83 -11.43 3.08
C SER A 57 -3.18 -12.81 3.09
N SER A 58 -3.03 -13.43 1.92
CA SER A 58 -2.65 -14.84 1.81
C SER A 58 -1.33 -15.18 2.50
N LEU A 59 -0.28 -14.38 2.27
CA LEU A 59 1.02 -14.59 2.91
C LEU A 59 1.00 -14.32 4.42
N PHE A 60 0.22 -13.35 4.87
CA PHE A 60 0.05 -13.11 6.31
C PHE A 60 -0.64 -14.30 6.97
N ASN A 61 -1.70 -14.82 6.35
CA ASN A 61 -2.39 -16.00 6.86
C ASN A 61 -1.49 -17.24 6.86
N TYR A 62 -0.71 -17.44 5.80
CA TYR A 62 0.28 -18.54 5.75
C TYR A 62 1.25 -18.48 6.93
N VAL A 63 1.76 -17.30 7.27
CA VAL A 63 2.67 -17.14 8.41
C VAL A 63 1.96 -17.42 9.74
N THR A 64 0.72 -16.93 9.92
CA THR A 64 -0.03 -17.18 11.16
C THR A 64 -0.42 -18.67 11.30
N GLU A 65 -0.79 -19.35 10.24
CA GLU A 65 -1.06 -20.77 10.25
C GLU A 65 0.19 -21.60 10.54
N THR A 66 1.29 -21.31 9.84
CA THR A 66 2.52 -22.11 9.90
C THR A 66 3.28 -21.94 11.22
N TYR A 67 3.36 -20.73 11.76
CA TYR A 67 4.22 -20.41 12.90
C TYR A 67 3.46 -20.18 14.21
N GLU A 68 2.18 -19.84 14.13
CA GLU A 68 1.35 -19.52 15.30
C GLU A 68 0.16 -20.49 15.45
N GLY A 69 -0.05 -21.39 14.47
CA GLY A 69 -1.17 -22.37 14.48
C GLY A 69 -2.54 -21.71 14.42
N LYS A 70 -2.66 -20.52 13.80
CA LYS A 70 -3.87 -19.70 13.76
C LYS A 70 -4.27 -19.32 12.35
N ASN A 71 -5.48 -19.69 11.95
CA ASN A 71 -6.11 -19.15 10.75
C ASN A 71 -6.68 -17.76 11.07
N CYS A 72 -6.26 -16.76 10.31
CA CYS A 72 -6.61 -15.35 10.52
C CYS A 72 -7.35 -14.71 9.33
N VAL A 73 -7.86 -15.49 8.38
CA VAL A 73 -8.47 -14.99 7.13
C VAL A 73 -9.52 -13.92 7.39
N GLU A 74 -10.52 -14.19 8.24
CA GLU A 74 -11.59 -13.23 8.53
C GLU A 74 -11.08 -11.98 9.26
N TYR A 75 -10.13 -12.15 10.17
CA TYR A 75 -9.50 -11.00 10.85
C TYR A 75 -8.71 -10.12 9.86
N LEU A 76 -7.94 -10.74 8.96
CA LEU A 76 -7.19 -10.02 7.93
C LEU A 76 -8.10 -9.27 6.95
N LYS A 77 -9.24 -9.88 6.61
CA LYS A 77 -10.26 -9.22 5.80
C LYS A 77 -10.80 -7.97 6.49
N THR A 78 -11.16 -8.09 7.77
CA THR A 78 -11.62 -6.95 8.57
C THR A 78 -10.58 -5.84 8.62
N LEU A 79 -9.30 -6.16 8.89
CA LEU A 79 -8.21 -5.18 8.92
C LEU A 79 -8.02 -4.45 7.59
N LYS A 80 -8.20 -5.14 6.46
CA LYS A 80 -8.13 -4.49 5.13
C LYS A 80 -9.29 -3.52 4.91
N GLU A 81 -10.50 -3.97 5.23
CA GLU A 81 -11.71 -3.22 4.92
C GLU A 81 -11.86 -1.96 5.78
N GLU A 82 -11.47 -2.02 7.06
CA GLU A 82 -11.65 -0.90 7.99
C GLU A 82 -10.88 0.37 7.59
N ILE A 83 -9.73 0.23 6.90
CA ILE A 83 -8.89 1.38 6.53
C ILE A 83 -9.10 1.88 5.08
N VAL A 84 -9.84 1.13 4.26
CA VAL A 84 -10.10 1.50 2.84
C VAL A 84 -10.69 2.89 2.69
N PRO A 85 -11.72 3.31 3.44
CA PRO A 85 -12.29 4.66 3.29
C PRO A 85 -11.29 5.78 3.56
N ILE A 86 -10.38 5.58 4.52
CA ILE A 86 -9.35 6.57 4.87
C ILE A 86 -8.28 6.64 3.77
N ILE A 87 -7.87 5.49 3.23
CA ILE A 87 -6.96 5.45 2.07
C ILE A 87 -7.56 6.20 0.88
N LEU A 88 -8.82 5.93 0.55
CA LEU A 88 -9.52 6.58 -0.57
C LEU A 88 -9.67 8.08 -0.35
N HIS A 89 -9.98 8.50 0.89
CA HIS A 89 -10.01 9.94 1.22
C HIS A 89 -8.69 10.63 0.86
N HIS A 90 -7.56 10.10 1.31
CA HIS A 90 -6.25 10.68 1.00
C HIS A 90 -5.93 10.63 -0.50
N LYS A 91 -6.25 9.53 -1.17
CA LYS A 91 -6.04 9.38 -2.62
C LYS A 91 -6.76 10.47 -3.42
N PHE A 92 -8.05 10.68 -3.14
CA PHE A 92 -8.84 11.68 -3.85
C PHE A 92 -8.53 13.11 -3.41
N TYR A 93 -8.12 13.33 -2.16
CA TYR A 93 -7.64 14.63 -1.71
C TYR A 93 -6.42 15.10 -2.50
N PHE A 94 -5.41 14.25 -2.63
CA PHE A 94 -4.18 14.60 -3.37
C PHE A 94 -4.34 14.46 -4.89
N ASN A 95 -5.18 13.57 -5.34
CA ASN A 95 -5.49 13.29 -6.74
C ASN A 95 -4.24 13.17 -7.65
N CYS A 96 -3.22 12.46 -7.19
CA CYS A 96 -1.94 12.36 -7.87
C CYS A 96 -1.97 11.39 -9.05
N PRO A 97 -1.33 11.74 -10.19
CA PRO A 97 -1.21 10.84 -11.32
C PRO A 97 -0.33 9.63 -10.98
N ARG A 98 -0.62 8.50 -11.61
CA ARG A 98 0.23 7.31 -11.58
C ARG A 98 1.46 7.47 -12.47
N PRO A 99 2.51 6.60 -12.29
CA PRO A 99 3.71 6.66 -13.12
C PRO A 99 3.42 6.68 -14.61
N SER A 100 2.53 5.81 -15.11
CA SER A 100 2.14 5.74 -16.51
C SER A 100 1.43 7.01 -17.01
N GLN A 101 0.58 7.61 -16.19
CA GLN A 101 -0.11 8.86 -16.52
C GLN A 101 0.86 10.04 -16.57
N LEU A 102 1.78 10.12 -15.59
CA LEU A 102 2.80 11.16 -15.58
C LEU A 102 3.73 11.01 -16.79
N ALA A 103 4.16 9.80 -17.12
CA ALA A 103 4.97 9.52 -18.29
C ALA A 103 4.29 9.98 -19.57
N ALA A 104 2.99 9.67 -19.74
CA ALA A 104 2.22 10.08 -20.91
C ALA A 104 2.15 11.61 -21.06
N VAL A 105 1.92 12.35 -19.96
CA VAL A 105 1.90 13.84 -19.98
C VAL A 105 3.20 14.43 -20.45
N TYR A 106 4.34 13.79 -20.15
CA TYR A 106 5.67 14.25 -20.54
C TYR A 106 6.21 13.59 -21.83
N GLY A 107 5.38 12.84 -22.56
CA GLY A 107 5.79 12.17 -23.80
C GLY A 107 6.87 11.10 -23.60
N LEU A 108 6.96 10.52 -22.41
CA LEU A 108 7.96 9.50 -22.05
C LEU A 108 7.41 8.10 -22.29
N SER A 109 8.19 7.25 -22.95
CA SER A 109 7.88 5.81 -23.01
C SER A 109 8.02 5.20 -21.62
N PHE A 110 6.99 4.50 -21.15
CA PHE A 110 6.97 3.85 -19.85
C PHE A 110 6.19 2.54 -19.91
N ASP A 111 6.84 1.46 -19.53
CA ASP A 111 6.24 0.15 -19.38
C ASP A 111 5.72 -0.06 -17.96
N TYR A 112 4.53 -0.65 -17.81
CA TYR A 112 3.87 -0.90 -16.55
C TYR A 112 2.83 -2.02 -16.66
N ASP A 113 2.51 -2.66 -15.55
CA ASP A 113 1.48 -3.68 -15.50
C ASP A 113 0.08 -3.06 -15.44
N ARG A 114 -0.82 -3.55 -16.29
CA ARG A 114 -2.22 -3.13 -16.26
C ARG A 114 -2.98 -3.89 -15.18
N LEU A 115 -3.07 -3.30 -13.99
CA LEU A 115 -3.73 -3.93 -12.84
C LEU A 115 -5.12 -3.33 -12.60
N SER A 116 -6.10 -4.20 -12.33
CA SER A 116 -7.46 -3.78 -11.92
C SER A 116 -7.45 -3.00 -10.61
N SER A 117 -6.52 -3.30 -9.72
CA SER A 117 -6.30 -2.60 -8.46
C SER A 117 -5.73 -1.17 -8.61
N ALA A 118 -5.25 -0.80 -9.82
CA ALA A 118 -4.58 0.48 -10.08
C ALA A 118 -5.50 1.54 -10.72
N GLN A 119 -6.80 1.56 -10.41
CA GLN A 119 -7.78 2.49 -11.01
C GLN A 119 -8.01 3.78 -10.21
N THR A 120 -7.50 3.90 -9.00
CA THR A 120 -7.60 5.11 -8.15
C THR A 120 -6.32 5.95 -8.25
N PRO A 121 -6.31 7.23 -7.78
CA PRO A 121 -5.10 8.05 -7.74
C PRO A 121 -3.91 7.36 -7.07
N SER A 122 -2.69 7.79 -7.40
CA SER A 122 -1.47 7.10 -7.02
C SER A 122 -1.17 7.21 -5.52
N TYR A 123 -1.24 8.40 -4.95
CA TYR A 123 -0.74 8.77 -3.63
C TYR A 123 -1.84 8.85 -2.57
N PRO A 124 -1.64 8.25 -1.38
CA PRO A 124 -0.63 7.24 -1.01
C PRO A 124 -0.93 5.85 -1.58
N SER A 125 0.02 4.91 -1.53
CA SER A 125 -0.22 3.53 -1.95
C SER A 125 -1.14 2.79 -0.99
N GLY A 126 -2.29 2.31 -1.51
CA GLY A 126 -3.26 1.55 -0.72
C GLY A 126 -2.72 0.19 -0.26
N HIS A 127 -2.06 -0.56 -1.16
CA HIS A 127 -1.45 -1.85 -0.84
C HIS A 127 -0.37 -1.71 0.24
N ALA A 128 0.49 -0.70 0.15
CA ALA A 128 1.49 -0.44 1.17
C ALA A 128 0.83 -0.10 2.52
N THR A 129 -0.19 0.76 2.54
CA THR A 129 -0.92 1.11 3.76
C THR A 129 -1.53 -0.13 4.42
N GLN A 130 -2.25 -0.95 3.64
CA GLN A 130 -2.88 -2.17 4.16
C GLN A 130 -1.84 -3.17 4.68
N ALA A 131 -0.76 -3.40 3.92
CA ALA A 131 0.27 -4.35 4.29
C ALA A 131 1.00 -3.97 5.58
N TYR A 132 1.43 -2.71 5.72
CA TYR A 132 2.08 -2.25 6.95
C TYR A 132 1.12 -2.20 8.16
N TYR A 133 -0.14 -1.85 7.93
CA TYR A 133 -1.18 -1.88 8.97
C TYR A 133 -1.40 -3.30 9.51
N ILE A 134 -1.58 -4.27 8.62
CA ILE A 134 -1.72 -5.68 8.97
C ILE A 134 -0.47 -6.19 9.70
N ALA A 135 0.73 -5.89 9.18
CA ALA A 135 1.98 -6.32 9.78
C ALA A 135 2.10 -5.87 11.24
N GLU A 136 1.77 -4.62 11.52
CA GLU A 136 1.84 -4.10 12.89
C GLU A 136 0.74 -4.71 13.80
N LYS A 137 -0.52 -4.82 13.32
CA LYS A 137 -1.61 -5.44 14.09
C LYS A 137 -1.26 -6.89 14.47
N LEU A 138 -0.80 -7.69 13.50
CA LEU A 138 -0.36 -9.07 13.77
C LEU A 138 0.87 -9.13 14.67
N SER A 139 1.80 -8.18 14.55
CA SER A 139 3.01 -8.14 15.38
C SER A 139 2.71 -7.89 16.85
N ARG A 140 1.63 -7.18 17.18
CA ARG A 140 1.16 -6.99 18.56
C ARG A 140 0.58 -8.27 19.15
N ILE A 141 -0.06 -9.10 18.32
CA ILE A 141 -0.66 -10.38 18.74
C ILE A 141 0.42 -11.49 18.76
N TYR A 142 1.30 -11.50 17.76
CA TYR A 142 2.31 -12.53 17.54
C TYR A 142 3.73 -11.92 17.44
N PRO A 143 4.30 -11.42 18.52
CA PRO A 143 5.58 -10.67 18.50
C PRO A 143 6.77 -11.49 18.00
N LYS A 144 6.75 -12.81 18.14
CA LYS A 144 7.80 -13.71 17.63
C LYS A 144 7.87 -13.75 16.10
N SER A 145 6.75 -13.52 15.43
CA SER A 145 6.66 -13.49 13.97
C SER A 145 6.76 -12.08 13.37
N ARG A 146 6.99 -11.03 14.20
CA ARG A 146 7.07 -9.63 13.76
C ARG A 146 7.93 -9.43 12.51
N ARG A 147 9.15 -9.96 12.51
CA ARG A 147 10.07 -9.81 11.38
C ARG A 147 9.50 -10.37 10.07
N LYS A 148 8.78 -11.50 10.14
CA LYS A 148 8.18 -12.13 8.97
C LYS A 148 7.04 -11.26 8.42
N PHE A 149 6.19 -10.70 9.29
CA PHE A 149 5.10 -9.82 8.88
C PHE A 149 5.60 -8.55 8.19
N PHE A 150 6.64 -7.92 8.74
CA PHE A 150 7.22 -6.72 8.11
C PHE A 150 7.91 -7.04 6.79
N LEU A 151 8.57 -8.19 6.66
CA LEU A 151 9.13 -8.62 5.37
C LEU A 151 8.04 -8.79 4.30
N ILE A 152 6.90 -9.39 4.65
CA ILE A 152 5.74 -9.49 3.74
C ILE A 152 5.25 -8.10 3.34
N ALA A 153 5.12 -7.17 4.28
CA ALA A 153 4.68 -5.82 3.99
C ALA A 153 5.62 -5.09 3.03
N GLU A 154 6.94 -5.25 3.21
CA GLU A 154 7.96 -4.70 2.32
C GLU A 154 7.87 -5.31 0.92
N MET A 155 7.72 -6.63 0.81
CA MET A 155 7.56 -7.32 -0.48
C MET A 155 6.32 -6.83 -1.22
N ILE A 156 5.17 -6.72 -0.55
CA ILE A 156 3.93 -6.19 -1.14
C ILE A 156 4.14 -4.75 -1.59
N ALA A 157 4.71 -3.91 -0.76
CA ALA A 157 4.96 -2.51 -1.07
C ALA A 157 5.91 -2.35 -2.27
N GLN A 158 7.04 -3.06 -2.26
CA GLN A 158 8.04 -3.00 -3.34
C GLN A 158 7.46 -3.52 -4.66
N SER A 159 6.66 -4.59 -4.65
CA SER A 159 6.03 -5.12 -5.86
C SER A 159 5.22 -4.06 -6.63
N ARG A 160 4.68 -3.05 -5.94
CA ARG A 160 3.93 -1.94 -6.58
C ARG A 160 4.83 -1.01 -7.39
N VAL A 161 6.07 -0.81 -6.95
CA VAL A 161 7.10 -0.04 -7.67
C VAL A 161 7.63 -0.85 -8.85
N ASP A 162 7.94 -2.13 -8.62
CA ASP A 162 8.48 -3.04 -9.63
C ASP A 162 7.50 -3.23 -10.80
N ARG A 163 6.19 -3.26 -10.51
CA ARG A 163 5.11 -3.31 -11.51
C ARG A 163 4.80 -1.97 -12.17
N GLY A 164 5.49 -0.89 -11.79
CA GLY A 164 5.33 0.44 -12.38
C GLY A 164 3.99 1.13 -12.10
N VAL A 165 3.26 0.71 -11.06
CA VAL A 165 1.93 1.26 -10.73
C VAL A 165 1.94 2.28 -9.60
N HIS A 166 3.05 2.39 -8.87
CA HIS A 166 3.28 3.37 -7.81
C HIS A 166 4.70 3.93 -7.85
N PHE A 167 4.86 5.14 -7.36
CA PHE A 167 6.16 5.75 -7.08
C PHE A 167 6.70 5.27 -5.72
N PRO A 168 8.04 5.24 -5.50
CA PRO A 168 8.62 5.01 -4.18
C PRO A 168 8.03 5.90 -3.09
N SER A 169 7.81 7.17 -3.39
CA SER A 169 7.18 8.13 -2.46
C SER A 169 5.74 7.75 -2.07
N ASP A 170 4.97 7.10 -2.96
CA ASP A 170 3.63 6.62 -2.65
C ASP A 170 3.68 5.50 -1.59
N ILE A 171 4.72 4.66 -1.66
CA ILE A 171 4.96 3.56 -0.70
C ILE A 171 5.32 4.13 0.67
N ILE A 172 6.24 5.09 0.72
CA ILE A 172 6.64 5.76 1.97
C ILE A 172 5.43 6.41 2.63
N ALA A 173 4.62 7.13 1.86
CA ALA A 173 3.39 7.75 2.36
C ALA A 173 2.37 6.71 2.85
N GLY A 174 2.26 5.56 2.18
CA GLY A 174 1.40 4.46 2.61
C GLY A 174 1.83 3.89 3.96
N LYS A 175 3.14 3.72 4.18
CA LYS A 175 3.69 3.30 5.47
C LYS A 175 3.39 4.32 6.58
N ILE A 176 3.63 5.60 6.32
CA ILE A 176 3.33 6.68 7.27
C ILE A 176 1.84 6.69 7.62
N LEU A 177 0.95 6.52 6.62
CA LEU A 177 -0.49 6.44 6.87
C LEU A 177 -0.84 5.27 7.80
N ALA A 178 -0.27 4.09 7.56
CA ALA A 178 -0.48 2.92 8.43
C ALA A 178 -0.05 3.21 9.87
N GLU A 179 1.14 3.81 10.08
CA GLU A 179 1.66 4.18 11.39
C GLU A 179 0.74 5.19 12.11
N LYS A 180 0.22 6.18 11.40
CA LYS A 180 -0.72 7.16 11.95
C LYS A 180 -2.06 6.53 12.33
N LEU A 181 -2.61 5.65 11.50
CA LEU A 181 -3.85 4.93 11.80
C LEU A 181 -3.71 4.08 13.08
N LEU A 182 -2.57 3.45 13.27
CA LEU A 182 -2.29 2.66 14.48
C LEU A 182 -2.13 3.51 15.74
N SER A 183 -1.76 4.77 15.63
CA SER A 183 -1.62 5.69 16.77
C SER A 183 -2.96 6.27 17.24
N ILE A 184 -4.00 6.21 16.42
CA ILE A 184 -5.31 6.78 16.69
C ILE A 184 -6.23 5.79 17.45
N ASN A 185 -5.73 4.67 17.99
CA ASN A 185 -6.49 3.64 18.71
C ASN A 185 -7.88 3.35 18.09
N PHE A 186 -7.89 2.43 17.14
CA PHE A 186 -9.12 1.80 16.68
C PHE A 186 -9.57 0.67 17.63
#